data_392507a526eedae0585a3dd5a05499e5
#
_entry.id   392507a526eedae0585a3dd5a05499e5
#
_cell.length_a   1.000
_cell.length_b   1.000
_cell.length_c   1.000
_cell.angle_alpha   90.00
_cell.angle_beta   90.00
_cell.angle_gamma   90.00
#
_symmetry.space_group_name_H-M   'P 1'
#
loop_
_entity.id
_entity.type
_entity.pdbx_description
1 polymer ?
#
loop_
_entity_poly.entity_id
_entity_poly.type
_entity_poly.pdbx_seq_one_letter_code
_entity_poly.pdbx_strand_id
1 'polypeptide(L)'
;TLADRKKNADRLCRISRFLAGQNIHVVCAVLSIFEESRTWNRENIDGYYEVYIDTPMQMLVERDPKGLYARALRGEIEHFPGVSLEFPVPSHPDLIIQNDGTLASLLNHAPALAALATGAR
;
A
#
# COMPACT_ATOMS: atom_id res chain seq x y z
N THR A 1 -7.05 -4.75 16.60
CA THR A 1 -8.17 -5.48 15.96
C THR A 1 -8.32 -5.06 14.50
N LEU A 2 -9.10 -5.80 13.71
CA LEU A 2 -9.44 -5.42 12.33
C LEU A 2 -10.20 -4.10 12.27
N ALA A 3 -11.09 -3.87 13.23
CA ALA A 3 -11.84 -2.61 13.37
C ALA A 3 -10.92 -1.41 13.63
N ASP A 4 -9.88 -1.57 14.42
CA ASP A 4 -8.89 -0.51 14.67
C ASP A 4 -8.07 -0.21 13.42
N ARG A 5 -7.72 -1.23 12.64
CA ARG A 5 -7.06 -1.05 11.34
C ARG A 5 -7.95 -0.26 10.38
N LYS A 6 -9.24 -0.55 10.34
CA LYS A 6 -10.19 0.18 9.50
C LYS A 6 -10.31 1.65 9.91
N LYS A 7 -10.42 1.93 11.22
CA LYS A 7 -10.42 3.31 11.74
C LYS A 7 -9.15 4.07 11.34
N ASN A 8 -8.01 3.40 11.42
CA ASN A 8 -6.74 4.01 11.03
C ASN A 8 -6.67 4.28 9.53
N ALA A 9 -7.14 3.35 8.70
CA ALA A 9 -7.25 3.55 7.25
C ALA A 9 -8.13 4.75 6.91
N ASP A 10 -9.30 4.87 7.55
CA ASP A 10 -10.21 6.00 7.34
C ASP A 10 -9.59 7.33 7.74
N ARG A 11 -8.83 7.37 8.82
CA ARG A 11 -8.08 8.58 9.25
C ARG A 11 -7.05 8.98 8.22
N LEU A 12 -6.26 8.02 7.71
CA LEU A 12 -5.26 8.29 6.67
C LEU A 12 -5.91 8.83 5.40
N CYS A 13 -7.02 8.27 4.96
CA CYS A 13 -7.78 8.75 3.80
C CYS A 13 -8.20 10.22 3.99
N ARG A 14 -8.77 10.55 5.15
CA ARG A 14 -9.26 11.91 5.45
C ARG A 14 -8.12 12.93 5.56
N ILE A 15 -7.01 12.56 6.22
CA ILE A 15 -5.81 13.41 6.31
C ILE A 15 -5.23 13.65 4.92
N SER A 16 -5.12 12.60 4.11
CA SER A 16 -4.60 12.71 2.74
C SER A 16 -5.46 13.64 1.88
N ARG A 17 -6.78 13.51 1.96
CA ARG A 17 -7.71 14.42 1.28
C ARG A 17 -7.52 15.87 1.73
N PHE A 18 -7.43 16.11 3.02
CA PHE A 18 -7.24 17.46 3.57
C PHE A 18 -5.96 18.10 3.04
N LEU A 19 -4.84 17.38 3.11
CA LEU A 19 -3.54 17.88 2.63
C LEU A 19 -3.52 18.09 1.12
N ALA A 20 -4.06 17.15 0.36
CA ALA A 20 -4.17 17.26 -1.10
C ALA A 20 -5.00 18.50 -1.50
N GLY A 21 -6.08 18.78 -0.77
CA GLY A 21 -6.90 19.99 -0.96
C GLY A 21 -6.17 21.29 -0.66
N GLN A 22 -5.05 21.24 0.06
CA GLN A 22 -4.15 22.38 0.31
C GLN A 22 -2.97 22.44 -0.67
N ASN A 23 -3.04 21.71 -1.78
CA ASN A 23 -1.96 21.56 -2.76
C ASN A 23 -0.65 21.00 -2.16
N ILE A 24 -0.78 20.14 -1.16
CA ILE A 24 0.35 19.41 -0.56
C ILE A 24 0.38 18.02 -1.17
N HIS A 25 1.53 17.64 -1.72
CA HIS A 25 1.73 16.28 -2.22
C HIS A 25 1.81 15.30 -1.06
N VAL A 26 1.05 14.21 -1.16
CA VAL A 26 0.96 13.20 -0.10
C VAL A 26 1.43 11.85 -0.66
N VAL A 27 2.32 11.20 0.04
CA VAL A 27 2.73 9.82 -0.22
C VAL A 27 2.39 8.97 0.99
N CYS A 28 1.52 7.98 0.80
CA CYS A 28 1.16 7.03 1.84
C CYS A 28 1.71 5.64 1.49
N ALA A 29 2.69 5.18 2.25
CA ALA A 29 3.19 3.81 2.19
C ALA A 29 2.45 2.98 3.25
N VAL A 30 1.40 2.28 2.83
CA VAL A 30 0.51 1.56 3.73
C VAL A 30 0.19 0.16 3.24
N LEU A 31 -0.09 -0.74 4.15
CA LEU A 31 -0.69 -2.02 3.83
C LEU A 31 -2.22 -1.83 3.73
N SER A 32 -2.70 -1.57 2.52
CA SER A 32 -4.10 -1.25 2.26
C SER A 32 -4.92 -2.51 2.01
N ILE A 33 -5.55 -3.03 3.06
CA ILE A 33 -6.37 -4.24 3.00
C ILE A 33 -7.88 -3.97 2.78
N PHE A 34 -8.28 -2.70 2.72
CA PHE A 34 -9.68 -2.30 2.59
C PHE A 34 -9.95 -1.69 1.20
N GLU A 35 -10.64 -2.43 0.35
CA GLU A 35 -11.02 -1.98 -1.00
C GLU A 35 -11.86 -0.70 -0.95
N GLU A 36 -12.78 -0.61 0.00
CA GLU A 36 -13.64 0.57 0.18
C GLU A 36 -12.85 1.84 0.48
N SER A 37 -11.72 1.75 1.17
CA SER A 37 -10.84 2.90 1.42
C SER A 37 -10.17 3.38 0.13
N ARG A 38 -9.75 2.47 -0.73
CA ARG A 38 -9.17 2.80 -2.04
C ARG A 38 -10.21 3.43 -2.98
N THR A 39 -11.41 2.86 -3.02
CA THR A 39 -12.53 3.41 -3.78
C THR A 39 -12.87 4.82 -3.30
N TRP A 40 -12.99 5.01 -2.00
CA TRP A 40 -13.26 6.33 -1.42
C TRP A 40 -12.19 7.36 -1.78
N ASN A 41 -10.91 6.97 -1.74
CA ASN A 41 -9.81 7.86 -2.11
C ASN A 41 -9.93 8.31 -3.58
N ARG A 42 -10.24 7.37 -4.47
CA ARG A 42 -10.39 7.66 -5.90
C ARG A 42 -11.54 8.62 -6.19
N GLU A 43 -12.62 8.49 -5.44
CA GLU A 43 -13.81 9.35 -5.59
C GLU A 43 -13.65 10.74 -4.94
N ASN A 44 -12.79 10.86 -3.92
CA ASN A 44 -12.77 12.05 -3.06
C ASN A 44 -11.44 12.81 -3.05
N ILE A 45 -10.39 12.30 -3.70
CA ILE A 45 -9.07 12.94 -3.73
C ILE A 45 -8.68 13.23 -5.18
N ASP A 46 -8.65 14.49 -5.55
CA ASP A 46 -8.20 14.91 -6.86
C ASP A 46 -6.71 14.54 -7.05
N GLY A 47 -6.39 13.95 -8.20
CA GLY A 47 -5.03 13.50 -8.48
C GLY A 47 -4.60 12.26 -7.71
N TYR A 48 -5.54 11.51 -7.15
CA TYR A 48 -5.25 10.21 -6.52
C TYR A 48 -4.57 9.27 -7.51
N TYR A 49 -3.49 8.63 -7.05
CA TYR A 49 -2.74 7.68 -7.85
C TYR A 49 -2.39 6.47 -6.97
N GLU A 50 -2.82 5.30 -7.42
CA GLU A 50 -2.69 4.05 -6.68
C GLU A 50 -1.57 3.20 -7.26
N VAL A 51 -0.58 2.92 -6.43
CA VAL A 51 0.55 2.05 -6.77
C VAL A 51 0.44 0.76 -5.98
N TYR A 52 0.36 -0.35 -6.68
CA TYR A 52 0.43 -1.67 -6.08
C TYR A 52 1.83 -2.23 -6.22
N ILE A 53 2.50 -2.44 -5.10
CA ILE A 53 3.80 -3.10 -5.06
C ILE A 53 3.56 -4.59 -4.85
N ASP A 54 3.72 -5.36 -5.91
CA ASP A 54 3.47 -6.78 -5.94
C ASP A 54 4.77 -7.56 -5.69
N THR A 55 4.80 -8.29 -4.58
CA THR A 55 5.92 -9.15 -4.20
C THR A 55 5.40 -10.57 -4.04
N PRO A 56 6.00 -11.58 -4.69
CA PRO A 56 5.61 -12.97 -4.48
C PRO A 56 5.70 -13.37 -3.01
N MET A 57 4.69 -14.12 -2.53
CA MET A 57 4.62 -14.53 -1.11
C MET A 57 5.88 -15.25 -0.65
N GLN A 58 6.46 -16.09 -1.50
CA GLN A 58 7.70 -16.79 -1.18
C GLN A 58 8.83 -15.80 -0.84
N MET A 59 8.98 -14.71 -1.61
CA MET A 59 9.99 -13.69 -1.36
C MET A 59 9.71 -12.89 -0.08
N LEU A 60 8.44 -12.64 0.24
CA LEU A 60 8.06 -11.99 1.49
C LEU A 60 8.46 -12.84 2.70
N VAL A 61 8.22 -14.13 2.64
CA VAL A 61 8.61 -15.10 3.67
C VAL A 61 10.14 -15.19 3.81
N GLU A 62 10.85 -15.22 2.70
CA GLU A 62 12.33 -15.26 2.69
C GLU A 62 12.96 -13.97 3.24
N ARG A 63 12.39 -12.81 2.87
CA ARG A 63 12.90 -11.50 3.31
C ARG A 63 12.62 -11.21 4.77
N ASP A 64 11.51 -11.62 5.30
CA ASP A 64 10.95 -11.48 6.67
C ASP A 64 11.89 -10.83 7.72
N PRO A 65 12.25 -9.54 7.58
CA PRO A 65 13.30 -8.91 8.39
C PRO A 65 12.96 -8.79 9.88
N LYS A 66 11.66 -8.87 10.20
CA LYS A 66 11.14 -8.78 11.57
C LYS A 66 10.66 -10.12 12.12
N GLY A 67 10.78 -11.21 11.36
CA GLY A 67 10.28 -12.53 11.73
C GLY A 67 8.74 -12.62 11.85
N LEU A 68 8.00 -11.67 11.30
CA LEU A 68 6.54 -11.60 11.43
C LEU A 68 5.85 -12.70 10.62
N TYR A 69 6.32 -12.99 9.41
CA TYR A 69 5.79 -14.09 8.62
C TYR A 69 6.03 -15.44 9.28
N ALA A 70 7.23 -15.67 9.82
CA ALA A 70 7.56 -16.88 10.56
C ALA A 70 6.62 -17.08 11.76
N ARG A 71 6.35 -16.01 12.51
CA ARG A 71 5.42 -16.05 13.66
C ARG A 71 3.97 -16.27 13.22
N ALA A 72 3.56 -15.62 12.14
CA ALA A 72 2.21 -15.77 11.59
C ALA A 72 1.98 -17.20 11.09
N LEU A 73 2.95 -17.79 10.41
CA LEU A 73 2.89 -19.18 9.94
C LEU A 73 2.80 -20.19 11.08
N ARG A 74 3.37 -19.86 12.25
CA ARG A 74 3.21 -20.68 13.49
C ARG A 74 1.89 -20.41 14.22
N GLY A 75 1.03 -19.54 13.70
CA GLY A 75 -0.25 -19.19 14.33
C GLY A 75 -0.14 -18.26 15.53
N GLU A 76 1.01 -17.60 15.73
CA GLU A 76 1.25 -16.69 16.86
C GLU A 76 0.65 -15.29 16.63
N ILE A 77 0.29 -14.95 15.39
CA ILE A 77 -0.28 -13.65 15.01
C ILE A 77 -1.59 -13.90 14.29
N GLU A 78 -2.67 -13.34 14.84
CA GLU A 78 -3.99 -13.35 14.21
C GLU A 78 -4.14 -12.23 13.19
N HIS A 79 -5.02 -12.44 12.22
CA HIS A 79 -5.33 -11.45 11.17
C HIS A 79 -4.09 -10.90 10.45
N PHE A 80 -3.14 -11.78 10.15
CA PHE A 80 -1.94 -11.42 9.41
C PHE A 80 -2.23 -11.50 7.90
N PRO A 81 -2.15 -10.37 7.15
CA PRO A 81 -2.45 -10.34 5.73
C PRO A 81 -1.58 -11.30 4.92
N GLY A 82 -2.22 -12.10 4.08
CA GLY A 82 -1.55 -13.09 3.25
C GLY A 82 -1.29 -14.45 3.92
N VAL A 83 -1.52 -14.57 5.23
CA VAL A 83 -1.37 -15.84 5.98
C VAL A 83 -2.70 -16.24 6.62
N SER A 84 -3.15 -15.52 7.64
CA SER A 84 -4.41 -15.79 8.35
C SER A 84 -5.54 -14.82 7.97
N LEU A 85 -5.24 -13.81 7.17
CA LEU A 85 -6.19 -12.87 6.60
C LEU A 85 -5.94 -12.78 5.09
N GLU A 86 -7.01 -12.93 4.31
CA GLU A 86 -6.92 -12.73 2.87
C GLU A 86 -6.44 -11.29 2.55
N PHE A 87 -5.48 -11.19 1.65
CA PHE A 87 -5.04 -9.89 1.14
C PHE A 87 -5.72 -9.64 -0.21
N PRO A 88 -6.69 -8.72 -0.28
CA PRO A 88 -7.34 -8.42 -1.54
C PRO A 88 -6.39 -7.65 -2.45
N VAL A 89 -6.06 -8.25 -3.59
CA VAL A 89 -5.30 -7.55 -4.64
C VAL A 89 -6.12 -6.37 -5.13
N PRO A 90 -5.53 -5.16 -5.24
CA PRO A 90 -6.24 -3.99 -5.78
C PRO A 90 -6.84 -4.28 -7.16
N SER A 91 -8.11 -3.94 -7.35
CA SER A 91 -8.83 -4.22 -8.61
C SER A 91 -8.46 -3.26 -9.74
N HIS A 92 -8.12 -2.01 -9.42
CA HIS A 92 -7.85 -0.95 -10.40
C HIS A 92 -6.67 -0.06 -10.01
N PRO A 93 -5.45 -0.62 -9.80
CA PRO A 93 -4.27 0.20 -9.54
C PRO A 93 -3.89 0.99 -10.80
N ASP A 94 -3.35 2.18 -10.61
CA ASP A 94 -2.81 2.98 -11.71
C ASP A 94 -1.45 2.46 -12.18
N LEU A 95 -0.69 1.87 -11.27
CA LEU A 95 0.60 1.26 -11.55
C LEU A 95 0.79 -0.01 -10.71
N ILE A 96 1.31 -1.06 -11.33
CA ILE A 96 1.77 -2.26 -10.64
C ILE A 96 3.29 -2.32 -10.76
N ILE A 97 3.98 -2.38 -9.62
CA ILE A 97 5.43 -2.56 -9.57
C ILE A 97 5.71 -3.98 -9.10
N GLN A 98 6.36 -4.77 -9.94
CA GLN A 98 6.85 -6.10 -9.58
C GLN A 98 8.10 -5.95 -8.70
N ASN A 99 7.99 -6.29 -7.42
CA ASN A 99 9.08 -6.22 -6.46
C ASN A 99 9.66 -7.61 -6.19
N ASP A 100 10.19 -8.22 -7.24
CA ASP A 100 10.74 -9.58 -7.25
C ASP A 100 12.26 -9.59 -7.49
N GLY A 101 12.90 -8.45 -7.47
CA GLY A 101 14.33 -8.27 -7.74
C GLY A 101 15.09 -7.60 -6.59
N THR A 102 16.03 -6.74 -6.96
CA THR A 102 16.87 -6.01 -6.02
C THR A 102 16.19 -4.72 -5.51
N LEU A 103 16.73 -4.15 -4.43
CA LEU A 103 16.32 -2.82 -3.98
C LEU A 103 16.57 -1.76 -5.05
N ALA A 104 17.68 -1.85 -5.77
CA ALA A 104 18.01 -0.93 -6.87
C ALA A 104 16.95 -0.97 -7.97
N SER A 105 16.46 -2.16 -8.35
CA SER A 105 15.41 -2.28 -9.36
C SER A 105 14.07 -1.69 -8.88
N LEU A 106 13.73 -1.82 -7.61
CA LEU A 106 12.56 -1.18 -7.02
C LEU A 106 12.70 0.35 -7.05
N LEU A 107 13.84 0.88 -6.64
CA LEU A 107 14.10 2.32 -6.58
C LEU A 107 14.12 2.98 -7.96
N ASN A 108 14.34 2.24 -9.04
CA ASN A 108 14.27 2.76 -10.40
C ASN A 108 12.88 3.29 -10.79
N HIS A 109 11.83 2.93 -10.07
CA HIS A 109 10.48 3.46 -10.27
C HIS A 109 10.26 4.83 -9.61
N ALA A 110 11.11 5.24 -8.68
CA ALA A 110 10.92 6.47 -7.90
C ALA A 110 10.90 7.75 -8.78
N PRO A 111 11.75 7.93 -9.81
CA PRO A 111 11.70 9.12 -10.65
C PRO A 111 10.36 9.32 -11.37
N ALA A 112 9.76 8.24 -11.87
CA ALA A 112 8.47 8.30 -12.54
C ALA A 112 7.36 8.72 -11.58
N LEU A 113 7.38 8.23 -10.34
CA LEU A 113 6.43 8.62 -9.31
C LEU A 113 6.63 10.08 -8.87
N ALA A 114 7.87 10.52 -8.72
CA ALA A 114 8.18 11.93 -8.41
C ALA A 114 7.70 12.88 -9.51
N ALA A 115 7.77 12.48 -10.76
CA ALA A 115 7.29 13.28 -11.91
C ALA A 115 5.78 13.54 -11.85
N LEU A 116 4.99 12.66 -11.25
CA LEU A 116 3.56 12.88 -11.05
C LEU A 116 3.29 14.10 -10.16
N ALA A 117 4.09 14.28 -9.11
CA ALA A 117 3.97 15.41 -8.19
C ALA A 117 4.32 16.76 -8.85
N THR A 118 5.18 16.75 -9.86
CA THR A 118 5.59 17.96 -10.59
C THR A 118 4.72 18.24 -11.83
N GLY A 119 3.74 17.39 -12.13
CA GLY A 119 2.92 17.49 -13.32
C GLY A 119 3.65 17.15 -14.63
N ALA A 120 4.87 16.65 -14.57
CA ALA A 120 5.66 16.20 -15.71
C ALA A 120 5.25 14.78 -16.15
N ARG A 121 4.02 14.64 -16.60
CA ARG A 121 3.47 13.37 -17.08
C ARG A 121 3.81 13.13 -18.54
#